data_4402b3b15e304adbff6bc396a899c62a
#
_entry.id   4402b3b15e304adbff6bc396a899c62a
#
_cell.length_a   1.000
_cell.length_b   1.000
_cell.length_c   1.000
_cell.angle_alpha   90.00
_cell.angle_beta   90.00
_cell.angle_gamma   90.00
#
_symmetry.space_group_name_H-M   'P 1'
#
loop_
_entity.id
_entity.type
_entity.pdbx_description
1 polymer ?
#
loop_
_entity_poly.entity_id
_entity_poly.type
_entity_poly.pdbx_seq_one_letter_code
_entity_poly.pdbx_strand_id
1 'polypeptide(L)'
;MLISLSTGSLFTLPLKMVCELSAEAGFDGVELIINQDFQKVNSSKVVAALQEITTIHSIHAPFMPLDGWGGPMDSLRLSIELAADRGIPLVNFHPPSWMGGEVGFWRWLYSVHDFQKEVGRNGQVTLTIENMPWIGRFKINPNILSNTQHMIDFIHEHNLFLTFDCTHMGSGKANFINDFYLFYESGRIRNIHFSDYGHGREHLLPGHGILPLTRFLNHLRSTDYQKTVTLELDPAEFPKAEAHILESLREILAFLRKETGKDSDHVRAYDRGFRSVPV
;
A
#
# COMPACT_ATOMS: atom_id res chain seq x y z
N MET A 1 13.19 4.60 -7.16
CA MET A 1 11.99 4.47 -6.29
C MET A 1 10.89 5.34 -6.86
N LEU A 2 9.64 4.83 -6.91
CA LEU A 2 8.43 5.56 -7.29
C LEU A 2 7.66 5.94 -6.03
N ILE A 3 7.02 7.11 -6.03
CA ILE A 3 6.17 7.56 -4.92
C ILE A 3 4.73 7.66 -5.44
N SER A 4 3.89 6.76 -4.97
CA SER A 4 2.46 6.65 -5.32
C SER A 4 1.56 7.20 -4.22
N LEU A 5 0.34 7.58 -4.58
CA LEU A 5 -0.75 7.83 -3.64
C LEU A 5 -1.74 6.66 -3.68
N SER A 6 -2.09 6.08 -2.51
CA SER A 6 -3.22 5.17 -2.42
C SER A 6 -4.53 5.93 -2.62
N THR A 7 -5.38 5.47 -3.55
CA THR A 7 -6.71 6.08 -3.73
C THR A 7 -7.60 5.87 -2.50
N GLY A 8 -7.25 4.91 -1.65
CA GLY A 8 -7.88 4.70 -0.34
C GLY A 8 -7.68 5.85 0.64
N SER A 9 -6.61 6.64 0.49
CA SER A 9 -6.35 7.79 1.36
C SER A 9 -7.41 8.89 1.25
N LEU A 10 -8.14 8.94 0.14
CA LEU A 10 -9.16 9.95 -0.14
C LEU A 10 -10.47 9.31 -0.64
N PHE A 11 -10.82 8.12 -0.13
CA PHE A 11 -11.99 7.35 -0.58
C PHE A 11 -13.33 8.08 -0.41
N THR A 12 -13.35 9.19 0.32
CA THR A 12 -14.54 10.06 0.48
C THR A 12 -14.75 10.99 -0.73
N LEU A 13 -13.76 11.12 -1.61
CA LEU A 13 -13.82 11.89 -2.84
C LEU A 13 -14.10 10.99 -4.05
N PRO A 14 -14.67 11.53 -5.15
CA PRO A 14 -14.79 10.79 -6.40
C PRO A 14 -13.42 10.30 -6.88
N LEU A 15 -13.33 9.03 -7.28
CA LEU A 15 -12.06 8.39 -7.68
C LEU A 15 -11.29 9.16 -8.77
N LYS A 16 -12.00 9.72 -9.75
CA LYS A 16 -11.40 10.58 -10.79
C LYS A 16 -10.69 11.78 -10.16
N MET A 17 -11.31 12.44 -9.21
CA MET A 17 -10.75 13.61 -8.50
C MET A 17 -9.51 13.23 -7.70
N VAL A 18 -9.49 12.05 -7.07
CA VAL A 18 -8.29 11.55 -6.36
C VAL A 18 -7.11 11.41 -7.33
N CYS A 19 -7.36 10.86 -8.53
CA CYS A 19 -6.34 10.74 -9.56
C CYS A 19 -5.85 12.10 -10.07
N GLU A 20 -6.75 13.07 -10.24
CA GLU A 20 -6.43 14.45 -10.64
C GLU A 20 -5.57 15.13 -9.56
N LEU A 21 -5.94 15.03 -8.29
CA LEU A 21 -5.17 15.55 -7.15
C LEU A 21 -3.78 14.91 -7.05
N SER A 22 -3.68 13.59 -7.24
CA SER A 22 -2.40 12.88 -7.26
C SER A 22 -1.48 13.39 -8.36
N ALA A 23 -2.00 13.53 -9.59
CA ALA A 23 -1.24 14.05 -10.73
C ALA A 23 -0.81 15.51 -10.52
N GLU A 24 -1.72 16.37 -10.03
CA GLU A 24 -1.47 17.79 -9.80
C GLU A 24 -0.49 18.02 -8.62
N ALA A 25 -0.53 17.17 -7.60
CA ALA A 25 0.44 17.19 -6.51
C ALA A 25 1.83 16.76 -6.97
N GLY A 26 1.92 15.98 -8.06
CA GLY A 26 3.17 15.52 -8.67
C GLY A 26 3.62 14.14 -8.20
N PHE A 27 2.72 13.29 -7.71
CA PHE A 27 3.03 11.86 -7.47
C PHE A 27 3.41 11.17 -8.78
N ASP A 28 4.24 10.12 -8.69
CA ASP A 28 4.63 9.33 -9.86
C ASP A 28 3.44 8.49 -10.40
N GLY A 29 2.39 8.34 -9.61
CA GLY A 29 1.15 7.65 -9.96
C GLY A 29 0.32 7.30 -8.73
N VAL A 30 -0.60 6.33 -8.90
CA VAL A 30 -1.49 5.87 -7.83
C VAL A 30 -1.43 4.36 -7.63
N GLU A 31 -1.76 3.93 -6.43
CA GLU A 31 -2.29 2.60 -6.16
C GLU A 31 -3.81 2.66 -6.16
N LEU A 32 -4.44 1.84 -6.99
CA LEU A 32 -5.88 1.81 -7.16
C LEU A 32 -6.52 0.81 -6.20
N ILE A 33 -7.23 1.30 -5.19
CA ILE A 33 -8.05 0.46 -4.32
C ILE A 33 -9.34 0.10 -5.05
N ILE A 34 -9.60 -1.20 -5.21
CA ILE A 34 -10.87 -1.67 -5.75
C ILE A 34 -11.93 -1.63 -4.64
N ASN A 35 -12.86 -0.70 -4.76
CA ASN A 35 -13.89 -0.39 -3.78
C ASN A 35 -15.28 -0.29 -4.43
N GLN A 36 -16.22 0.38 -3.77
CA GLN A 36 -17.62 0.54 -4.20
C GLN A 36 -17.77 1.20 -5.57
N ASP A 37 -16.80 2.00 -6.02
CA ASP A 37 -16.82 2.64 -7.33
C ASP A 37 -16.72 1.63 -8.49
N PHE A 38 -16.30 0.40 -8.17
CA PHE A 38 -16.19 -0.71 -9.12
C PHE A 38 -17.40 -1.66 -9.12
N GLN A 39 -18.44 -1.37 -8.33
CA GLN A 39 -19.66 -2.17 -8.34
C GLN A 39 -20.49 -1.92 -9.59
N LYS A 40 -20.94 -3.01 -10.24
CA LYS A 40 -21.89 -2.95 -11.39
C LYS A 40 -21.43 -2.07 -12.55
N VAL A 41 -20.14 -1.82 -12.68
CA VAL A 41 -19.54 -1.04 -13.77
C VAL A 41 -18.59 -1.88 -14.61
N ASN A 42 -18.24 -1.37 -15.78
CA ASN A 42 -17.16 -1.97 -16.58
C ASN A 42 -15.81 -1.48 -16.03
N SER A 43 -15.19 -2.26 -15.14
CA SER A 43 -13.95 -1.91 -14.45
C SER A 43 -12.82 -1.56 -15.42
N SER A 44 -12.69 -2.27 -16.54
CA SER A 44 -11.65 -1.98 -17.55
C SER A 44 -11.84 -0.61 -18.18
N LYS A 45 -13.09 -0.17 -18.43
CA LYS A 45 -13.37 1.19 -18.94
C LYS A 45 -13.08 2.27 -17.90
N VAL A 46 -13.42 2.01 -16.63
CA VAL A 46 -13.11 2.94 -15.52
C VAL A 46 -11.61 3.13 -15.41
N VAL A 47 -10.86 2.03 -15.35
CA VAL A 47 -9.39 2.07 -15.25
C VAL A 47 -8.77 2.75 -16.46
N ALA A 48 -9.27 2.49 -17.68
CA ALA A 48 -8.81 3.18 -18.88
C ALA A 48 -8.92 4.71 -18.77
N ALA A 49 -10.07 5.19 -18.28
CA ALA A 49 -10.28 6.64 -18.12
C ALA A 49 -9.37 7.25 -17.04
N LEU A 50 -9.05 6.50 -15.98
CA LEU A 50 -8.11 6.95 -14.94
C LEU A 50 -6.66 6.97 -15.43
N GLN A 51 -6.29 6.03 -16.30
CA GLN A 51 -4.95 5.99 -16.92
C GLN A 51 -4.67 7.16 -17.86
N GLU A 52 -5.70 7.85 -18.38
CA GLU A 52 -5.54 9.11 -19.12
C GLU A 52 -5.14 10.29 -18.22
N ILE A 53 -5.36 10.16 -16.89
CA ILE A 53 -5.07 11.21 -15.91
C ILE A 53 -3.73 10.97 -15.24
N THR A 54 -3.47 9.73 -14.79
CA THR A 54 -2.28 9.39 -14.03
C THR A 54 -1.85 7.94 -14.26
N THR A 55 -0.59 7.63 -13.99
CA THR A 55 -0.11 6.24 -14.03
C THR A 55 -0.69 5.44 -12.85
N ILE A 56 -1.16 4.23 -13.12
CA ILE A 56 -1.58 3.29 -12.07
C ILE A 56 -0.45 2.26 -11.90
N HIS A 57 0.24 2.31 -10.76
CA HIS A 57 1.38 1.45 -10.48
C HIS A 57 0.98 0.10 -9.90
N SER A 58 -0.15 0.07 -9.19
CA SER A 58 -0.67 -1.14 -8.55
C SER A 58 -2.18 -1.10 -8.40
N ILE A 59 -2.76 -2.29 -8.28
CA ILE A 59 -4.14 -2.50 -7.83
C ILE A 59 -4.07 -3.14 -6.44
N HIS A 60 -4.82 -2.60 -5.49
CA HIS A 60 -5.14 -3.27 -4.25
C HIS A 60 -6.46 -4.02 -4.42
N ALA A 61 -6.41 -5.34 -4.32
CA ALA A 61 -7.61 -6.19 -4.44
C ALA A 61 -8.62 -5.87 -3.33
N PRO A 62 -9.93 -6.06 -3.57
CA PRO A 62 -10.94 -5.85 -2.54
C PRO A 62 -10.62 -6.62 -1.26
N PHE A 63 -10.59 -5.93 -0.13
CA PHE A 63 -10.43 -6.51 1.21
C PHE A 63 -11.77 -6.61 1.97
N MET A 64 -12.85 -6.07 1.39
CA MET A 64 -14.22 -6.18 1.87
C MET A 64 -15.09 -6.84 0.78
N PRO A 65 -16.20 -7.53 1.15
CA PRO A 65 -17.13 -8.05 0.16
C PRO A 65 -17.62 -6.95 -0.78
N LEU A 66 -17.54 -7.20 -2.08
CA LEU A 66 -17.89 -6.25 -3.12
C LEU A 66 -18.80 -6.90 -4.16
N ASP A 67 -19.99 -6.29 -4.41
CA ASP A 67 -20.97 -6.81 -5.34
C ASP A 67 -20.39 -6.97 -6.76
N GLY A 68 -20.52 -8.15 -7.31
CA GLY A 68 -20.00 -8.50 -8.63
C GLY A 68 -18.52 -8.97 -8.64
N TRP A 69 -17.86 -8.97 -7.47
CA TRP A 69 -16.45 -9.39 -7.35
C TRP A 69 -16.28 -10.76 -6.68
N GLY A 70 -17.37 -11.38 -6.20
CA GLY A 70 -17.34 -12.70 -5.57
C GLY A 70 -16.68 -12.68 -4.19
N GLY A 71 -16.16 -13.83 -3.78
CA GLY A 71 -15.39 -13.96 -2.54
C GLY A 71 -13.94 -13.49 -2.69
N PRO A 72 -13.12 -13.53 -1.61
CA PRO A 72 -11.75 -13.00 -1.63
C PRO A 72 -10.87 -13.57 -2.75
N MET A 73 -11.00 -14.88 -3.02
CA MET A 73 -10.26 -15.56 -4.08
C MET A 73 -10.69 -15.10 -5.48
N ASP A 74 -12.00 -14.90 -5.71
CA ASP A 74 -12.53 -14.45 -6.99
C ASP A 74 -12.17 -12.96 -7.19
N SER A 75 -12.29 -12.15 -6.14
CA SER A 75 -11.85 -10.74 -6.15
C SER A 75 -10.38 -10.60 -6.53
N LEU A 76 -9.50 -11.44 -5.97
CA LEU A 76 -8.08 -11.45 -6.34
C LEU A 76 -7.88 -11.81 -7.82
N ARG A 77 -8.56 -12.86 -8.32
CA ARG A 77 -8.48 -13.24 -9.73
C ARG A 77 -8.94 -12.13 -10.67
N LEU A 78 -10.09 -11.51 -10.37
CA LEU A 78 -10.62 -10.39 -11.16
C LEU A 78 -9.67 -9.18 -11.14
N SER A 79 -9.03 -8.89 -9.99
CA SER A 79 -8.02 -7.83 -9.89
C SER A 79 -6.80 -8.11 -10.77
N ILE A 80 -6.35 -9.36 -10.81
CA ILE A 80 -5.22 -9.79 -11.67
C ILE A 80 -5.60 -9.72 -13.15
N GLU A 81 -6.80 -10.14 -13.52
CA GLU A 81 -7.29 -10.03 -14.89
C GLU A 81 -7.36 -8.57 -15.33
N LEU A 82 -7.93 -7.69 -14.49
CA LEU A 82 -7.99 -6.26 -14.73
C LEU A 82 -6.59 -5.64 -14.88
N ALA A 83 -5.66 -6.00 -13.99
CA ALA A 83 -4.28 -5.54 -14.05
C ALA A 83 -3.59 -5.95 -15.35
N ALA A 84 -3.72 -7.22 -15.73
CA ALA A 84 -3.14 -7.74 -16.98
C ALA A 84 -3.73 -7.07 -18.22
N ASP A 85 -5.06 -6.92 -18.28
CA ASP A 85 -5.77 -6.28 -19.40
C ASP A 85 -5.40 -4.79 -19.56
N ARG A 86 -5.05 -4.13 -18.45
CA ARG A 86 -4.73 -2.70 -18.42
C ARG A 86 -3.24 -2.39 -18.34
N GLY A 87 -2.38 -3.42 -18.35
CA GLY A 87 -0.93 -3.27 -18.26
C GLY A 87 -0.45 -2.73 -16.92
N ILE A 88 -1.20 -2.97 -15.82
CA ILE A 88 -0.81 -2.57 -14.47
C ILE A 88 0.11 -3.65 -13.89
N PRO A 89 1.33 -3.29 -13.44
CA PRO A 89 2.37 -4.28 -13.17
C PRO A 89 2.22 -5.05 -11.86
N LEU A 90 1.41 -4.57 -10.91
CA LEU A 90 1.36 -5.14 -9.55
C LEU A 90 -0.08 -5.24 -9.03
N VAL A 91 -0.37 -6.34 -8.34
CA VAL A 91 -1.59 -6.51 -7.53
C VAL A 91 -1.21 -6.88 -6.12
N ASN A 92 -1.67 -6.07 -5.15
CA ASN A 92 -1.58 -6.33 -3.72
C ASN A 92 -2.86 -6.98 -3.20
N PHE A 93 -2.74 -7.88 -2.22
CA PHE A 93 -3.88 -8.49 -1.55
C PHE A 93 -3.59 -8.82 -0.08
N HIS A 94 -4.64 -8.87 0.74
CA HIS A 94 -4.56 -9.28 2.13
C HIS A 94 -4.53 -10.80 2.29
N PRO A 95 -3.76 -11.35 3.24
CA PRO A 95 -3.85 -12.76 3.60
C PRO A 95 -5.22 -13.08 4.22
N PRO A 96 -5.69 -14.34 4.12
CA PRO A 96 -6.95 -14.76 4.72
C PRO A 96 -7.01 -14.51 6.23
N SER A 97 -8.21 -14.15 6.70
CA SER A 97 -8.49 -14.04 8.13
C SER A 97 -9.04 -15.37 8.67
N TRP A 98 -8.45 -15.86 9.77
CA TRP A 98 -9.00 -17.02 10.49
C TRP A 98 -10.29 -16.66 11.24
N MET A 99 -10.53 -15.40 11.57
CA MET A 99 -11.76 -14.90 12.17
C MET A 99 -12.91 -14.75 11.16
N GLY A 100 -12.59 -14.50 9.89
CA GLY A 100 -13.57 -14.32 8.80
C GLY A 100 -14.11 -15.61 8.20
N GLY A 101 -13.67 -16.79 8.68
CA GLY A 101 -14.11 -18.06 8.11
C GLY A 101 -13.59 -18.35 6.70
N GLU A 102 -12.52 -17.70 6.27
CA GLU A 102 -11.93 -17.77 4.93
C GLU A 102 -11.10 -19.05 4.70
N VAL A 103 -11.55 -20.17 5.23
CA VAL A 103 -10.83 -21.47 5.15
C VAL A 103 -10.57 -21.90 3.71
N GLY A 104 -11.51 -21.64 2.80
CA GLY A 104 -11.36 -21.95 1.37
C GLY A 104 -10.21 -21.16 0.74
N PHE A 105 -10.14 -19.86 1.04
CA PHE A 105 -9.06 -19.00 0.57
C PHE A 105 -7.71 -19.40 1.18
N TRP A 106 -7.68 -19.71 2.47
CA TRP A 106 -6.50 -20.22 3.14
C TRP A 106 -5.96 -21.50 2.49
N ARG A 107 -6.82 -22.51 2.29
CA ARG A 107 -6.42 -23.77 1.64
C ARG A 107 -5.88 -23.54 0.23
N TRP A 108 -6.56 -22.69 -0.53
CA TRP A 108 -6.10 -22.33 -1.88
C TRP A 108 -4.73 -21.63 -1.84
N LEU A 109 -4.53 -20.68 -0.93
CA LEU A 109 -3.27 -19.95 -0.78
C LEU A 109 -2.09 -20.93 -0.59
N TYR A 110 -2.26 -21.94 0.27
CA TYR A 110 -1.22 -22.97 0.51
C TYR A 110 -1.12 -24.03 -0.59
N SER A 111 -2.07 -24.12 -1.51
CA SER A 111 -2.02 -25.05 -2.63
C SER A 111 -1.28 -24.53 -3.86
N VAL A 112 -1.06 -23.22 -3.94
CA VAL A 112 -0.33 -22.60 -5.04
C VAL A 112 1.16 -22.71 -4.78
N HIS A 113 1.94 -23.33 -5.70
CA HIS A 113 3.37 -23.49 -5.52
C HIS A 113 4.20 -22.31 -6.04
N ASP A 114 3.73 -21.65 -7.09
CA ASP A 114 4.39 -20.49 -7.68
C ASP A 114 3.35 -19.44 -8.08
N PHE A 115 3.13 -18.47 -7.18
CA PHE A 115 2.13 -17.43 -7.42
C PHE A 115 2.41 -16.60 -8.66
N GLN A 116 3.66 -16.27 -8.93
CA GLN A 116 4.00 -15.43 -10.09
C GLN A 116 3.69 -16.16 -11.40
N LYS A 117 3.90 -17.47 -11.43
CA LYS A 117 3.65 -18.31 -12.60
C LYS A 117 2.19 -18.71 -12.72
N GLU A 118 1.62 -19.29 -11.67
CA GLU A 118 0.30 -19.94 -11.71
C GLU A 118 -0.85 -18.94 -11.66
N VAL A 119 -0.68 -17.85 -10.91
CA VAL A 119 -1.72 -16.86 -10.64
C VAL A 119 -1.40 -15.52 -11.31
N GLY A 120 -0.14 -15.07 -11.26
CA GLY A 120 0.33 -13.81 -11.83
C GLY A 120 0.53 -13.82 -13.35
N ARG A 121 -0.17 -14.71 -14.08
CA ARG A 121 -0.15 -14.83 -15.54
C ARG A 121 1.28 -14.96 -16.10
N ASN A 122 2.03 -15.93 -15.60
CA ASN A 122 3.44 -16.15 -15.94
C ASN A 122 4.34 -14.94 -15.68
N GLY A 123 4.08 -14.19 -14.60
CA GLY A 123 4.86 -13.03 -14.21
C GLY A 123 4.50 -11.74 -14.94
N GLN A 124 3.43 -11.73 -15.74
CA GLN A 124 2.89 -10.50 -16.35
C GLN A 124 2.42 -9.51 -15.27
N VAL A 125 1.83 -10.01 -14.18
CA VAL A 125 1.40 -9.24 -13.03
C VAL A 125 2.18 -9.73 -11.80
N THR A 126 2.90 -8.83 -11.16
CA THR A 126 3.57 -9.11 -9.89
C THR A 126 2.55 -9.18 -8.77
N LEU A 127 2.55 -10.28 -8.02
CA LEU A 127 1.65 -10.45 -6.87
C LEU A 127 2.39 -10.19 -5.57
N THR A 128 1.79 -9.34 -4.73
CA THR A 128 2.26 -9.05 -3.38
C THR A 128 1.19 -9.38 -2.36
N ILE A 129 1.61 -9.99 -1.26
CA ILE A 129 0.79 -10.17 -0.07
C ILE A 129 1.20 -9.14 0.99
N GLU A 130 0.25 -8.67 1.78
CA GLU A 130 0.50 -7.60 2.74
C GLU A 130 0.64 -8.14 4.17
N ASN A 131 1.55 -7.55 4.96
CA ASN A 131 1.58 -7.80 6.40
C ASN A 131 0.43 -7.05 7.08
N MET A 132 -0.32 -7.75 7.93
CA MET A 132 -1.57 -7.25 8.49
C MET A 132 -1.44 -6.75 9.92
N PRO A 133 -2.36 -5.84 10.36
CA PRO A 133 -2.27 -5.20 11.65
C PRO A 133 -2.64 -6.12 12.82
N TRP A 134 -2.17 -5.73 14.01
CA TRP A 134 -2.56 -6.29 15.30
C TRP A 134 -3.63 -5.42 15.93
N ILE A 135 -4.82 -5.96 16.09
CA ILE A 135 -6.02 -5.23 16.50
C ILE A 135 -6.31 -5.32 17.99
N GLY A 136 -6.97 -4.28 18.48
CA GLY A 136 -7.46 -4.20 19.84
C GLY A 136 -6.39 -4.12 20.91
N ARG A 137 -6.81 -3.97 22.17
CA ARG A 137 -5.91 -3.83 23.33
C ARG A 137 -5.06 -5.07 23.61
N PHE A 138 -5.51 -6.24 23.17
CA PHE A 138 -4.80 -7.50 23.34
C PHE A 138 -3.79 -7.77 22.24
N LYS A 139 -3.73 -6.92 21.21
CA LYS A 139 -2.84 -7.07 20.06
C LYS A 139 -2.96 -8.47 19.45
N ILE A 140 -4.15 -8.79 18.95
CA ILE A 140 -4.43 -10.03 18.22
C ILE A 140 -4.34 -9.73 16.72
N ASN A 141 -3.59 -10.53 15.98
CA ASN A 141 -3.63 -10.47 14.52
C ASN A 141 -4.64 -11.53 14.03
N PRO A 142 -5.72 -11.11 13.37
CA PRO A 142 -6.76 -12.04 12.90
C PRO A 142 -6.38 -12.78 11.62
N ASN A 143 -5.27 -12.42 11.00
CA ASN A 143 -4.85 -12.98 9.72
C ASN A 143 -3.83 -14.11 9.90
N ILE A 144 -3.80 -15.04 8.94
CA ILE A 144 -2.69 -16.00 8.83
C ILE A 144 -1.41 -15.25 8.46
N LEU A 145 -0.26 -15.87 8.64
CA LEU A 145 1.05 -15.28 8.32
C LEU A 145 1.37 -14.02 9.16
N SER A 146 0.82 -13.96 10.38
CA SER A 146 1.06 -12.83 11.29
C SER A 146 2.45 -12.79 11.95
N ASN A 147 3.21 -13.88 11.86
CA ASN A 147 4.59 -13.94 12.33
C ASN A 147 5.54 -13.59 11.19
N THR A 148 6.49 -12.67 11.45
CA THR A 148 7.44 -12.15 10.46
C THR A 148 8.21 -13.26 9.75
N GLN A 149 8.83 -14.18 10.51
CA GLN A 149 9.63 -15.27 9.91
C GLN A 149 8.75 -16.23 9.10
N HIS A 150 7.59 -16.62 9.66
CA HIS A 150 6.65 -17.49 8.94
C HIS A 150 6.17 -16.86 7.62
N MET A 151 5.93 -15.55 7.61
CA MET A 151 5.55 -14.84 6.40
C MET A 151 6.71 -14.80 5.38
N ILE A 152 7.94 -14.59 5.85
CA ILE A 152 9.13 -14.63 4.98
C ILE A 152 9.30 -16.02 4.36
N ASP A 153 9.20 -17.07 5.16
CA ASP A 153 9.32 -18.46 4.69
C ASP A 153 8.24 -18.74 3.63
N PHE A 154 6.99 -18.36 3.91
CA PHE A 154 5.86 -18.53 3.00
C PHE A 154 6.06 -17.80 1.66
N ILE A 155 6.45 -16.52 1.67
CA ILE A 155 6.64 -15.75 0.42
C ILE A 155 7.81 -16.29 -0.42
N HIS A 156 8.80 -16.90 0.20
CA HIS A 156 9.88 -17.59 -0.51
C HIS A 156 9.42 -18.93 -1.09
N GLU A 157 8.77 -19.77 -0.29
CA GLU A 157 8.30 -21.09 -0.67
C GLU A 157 7.30 -21.03 -1.84
N HIS A 158 6.41 -20.06 -1.82
CA HIS A 158 5.32 -19.90 -2.79
C HIS A 158 5.60 -18.87 -3.89
N ASN A 159 6.82 -18.39 -4.00
CA ASN A 159 7.24 -17.35 -4.96
C ASN A 159 6.29 -16.14 -4.97
N LEU A 160 5.95 -15.62 -3.79
CA LEU A 160 5.24 -14.35 -3.62
C LEU A 160 6.23 -13.22 -3.36
N PHE A 161 5.75 -12.01 -3.54
CA PHE A 161 6.40 -10.79 -3.07
C PHE A 161 5.61 -10.17 -1.91
N LEU A 162 6.15 -9.11 -1.32
CA LEU A 162 5.57 -8.43 -0.17
C LEU A 162 5.22 -6.98 -0.51
N THR A 163 4.04 -6.54 -0.09
CA THR A 163 3.75 -5.15 0.23
C THR A 163 3.98 -4.98 1.73
N PHE A 164 4.99 -4.19 2.10
CA PHE A 164 5.29 -3.91 3.51
C PHE A 164 4.49 -2.70 3.97
N ASP A 165 3.53 -2.92 4.85
CA ASP A 165 2.78 -1.84 5.47
C ASP A 165 3.39 -1.43 6.80
N CYS A 166 3.78 -0.13 6.88
CA CYS A 166 4.45 0.46 8.03
C CYS A 166 3.54 0.50 9.26
N THR A 167 2.30 0.91 9.08
CA THR A 167 1.37 1.10 10.19
C THR A 167 0.87 -0.24 10.74
N HIS A 168 0.64 -1.22 9.86
CA HIS A 168 0.30 -2.58 10.26
C HIS A 168 1.42 -3.22 11.08
N MET A 169 2.67 -3.09 10.64
CA MET A 169 3.81 -3.57 11.41
C MET A 169 3.93 -2.80 12.74
N GLY A 170 3.75 -1.49 12.72
CA GLY A 170 3.80 -0.63 13.90
C GLY A 170 2.71 -0.95 14.94
N SER A 171 1.57 -1.50 14.50
CA SER A 171 0.47 -1.89 15.39
C SER A 171 0.80 -3.09 16.28
N GLY A 172 1.81 -3.88 15.90
CA GLY A 172 2.25 -5.07 16.62
C GLY A 172 2.93 -4.79 17.96
N LYS A 173 3.37 -5.88 18.62
CA LYS A 173 4.21 -5.82 19.82
C LYS A 173 5.71 -5.90 19.49
N ALA A 174 6.02 -6.20 18.24
CA ALA A 174 7.37 -6.39 17.75
C ALA A 174 8.12 -5.07 17.58
N ASN A 175 9.42 -5.16 17.44
CA ASN A 175 10.25 -3.99 17.13
C ASN A 175 10.16 -3.68 15.65
N PHE A 176 9.40 -2.66 15.29
CA PHE A 176 9.15 -2.21 13.91
C PHE A 176 10.39 -2.24 13.00
N ILE A 177 11.50 -1.67 13.47
CA ILE A 177 12.72 -1.59 12.67
C ILE A 177 13.37 -2.95 12.44
N ASN A 178 13.37 -3.82 13.45
CA ASN A 178 13.96 -5.16 13.29
C ASN A 178 13.14 -6.01 12.34
N ASP A 179 11.81 -5.99 12.46
CA ASP A 179 10.92 -6.73 11.56
C ASP A 179 11.01 -6.18 10.12
N PHE A 180 11.10 -4.86 9.97
CA PHE A 180 11.36 -4.26 8.67
C PHE A 180 12.68 -4.77 8.06
N TYR A 181 13.77 -4.81 8.81
CA TYR A 181 15.03 -5.30 8.28
C TYR A 181 14.96 -6.77 7.86
N LEU A 182 14.28 -7.63 8.62
CA LEU A 182 14.08 -9.03 8.23
C LEU A 182 13.32 -9.14 6.89
N PHE A 183 12.23 -8.39 6.75
CA PHE A 183 11.51 -8.34 5.47
C PHE A 183 12.34 -7.72 4.34
N TYR A 184 13.12 -6.67 4.62
CA TYR A 184 13.95 -6.01 3.63
C TYR A 184 15.06 -6.94 3.11
N GLU A 185 15.75 -7.63 4.02
CA GLU A 185 16.81 -8.59 3.70
C GLU A 185 16.30 -9.82 2.93
N SER A 186 15.01 -10.14 3.03
CA SER A 186 14.40 -11.18 2.20
C SER A 186 14.46 -10.88 0.69
N GLY A 187 14.66 -9.62 0.30
CA GLY A 187 14.67 -9.17 -1.09
C GLY A 187 13.30 -9.21 -1.79
N ARG A 188 12.22 -9.45 -1.03
CA ARG A 188 10.88 -9.69 -1.57
C ARG A 188 9.97 -8.46 -1.56
N ILE A 189 10.32 -7.33 -0.93
CA ILE A 189 9.48 -6.12 -0.92
C ILE A 189 9.42 -5.53 -2.33
N ARG A 190 8.21 -5.29 -2.81
CA ARG A 190 7.92 -4.65 -4.11
C ARG A 190 7.13 -3.34 -3.96
N ASN A 191 6.34 -3.23 -2.91
CA ASN A 191 5.63 -2.02 -2.54
C ASN A 191 5.75 -1.79 -1.03
N ILE A 192 5.67 -0.55 -0.62
CA ILE A 192 5.64 -0.15 0.79
C ILE A 192 4.44 0.77 0.97
N HIS A 193 3.50 0.40 1.84
CA HIS A 193 2.47 1.30 2.32
C HIS A 193 3.07 2.15 3.45
N PHE A 194 3.15 3.44 3.19
CA PHE A 194 3.84 4.39 4.04
C PHE A 194 2.87 5.30 4.76
N SER A 195 2.83 5.16 6.06
CA SER A 195 2.07 5.99 7.01
C SER A 195 2.64 5.81 8.41
N ASP A 196 2.17 6.61 9.36
CA ASP A 196 2.56 6.52 10.76
C ASP A 196 1.51 5.75 11.59
N TYR A 197 1.93 5.25 12.75
CA TYR A 197 1.07 4.59 13.72
C TYR A 197 1.27 5.22 15.10
N GLY A 198 0.18 5.45 15.82
CA GLY A 198 0.28 5.95 17.19
C GLY A 198 -1.07 5.96 17.91
N HIS A 199 -1.04 5.82 19.22
CA HIS A 199 -2.23 5.88 20.06
C HIS A 199 -3.36 4.90 19.65
N GLY A 200 -2.99 3.76 19.06
CA GLY A 200 -3.95 2.75 18.57
C GLY A 200 -4.64 3.12 17.26
N ARG A 201 -4.16 4.16 16.56
CA ARG A 201 -4.63 4.57 15.24
C ARG A 201 -3.61 4.22 14.17
N GLU A 202 -4.11 3.73 13.08
CA GLU A 202 -3.38 3.37 11.87
C GLU A 202 -3.48 4.50 10.83
N HIS A 203 -2.62 4.46 9.83
CA HIS A 203 -2.61 5.37 8.67
C HIS A 203 -2.56 6.87 9.04
N LEU A 204 -1.80 7.21 10.09
CA LEU A 204 -1.57 8.58 10.48
C LEU A 204 -0.61 9.29 9.52
N LEU A 205 -0.74 10.60 9.43
CA LEU A 205 0.22 11.46 8.76
C LEU A 205 1.62 11.26 9.36
N PRO A 206 2.69 11.17 8.55
CA PRO A 206 4.07 11.07 9.04
C PRO A 206 4.39 12.15 10.08
N GLY A 207 4.84 11.71 11.27
CA GLY A 207 5.09 12.58 12.42
C GLY A 207 3.91 12.77 13.37
N HIS A 208 2.71 12.23 13.08
CA HIS A 208 1.57 12.20 14.01
C HIS A 208 1.55 10.94 14.89
N GLY A 209 2.41 9.99 14.61
CA GLY A 209 2.56 8.75 15.35
C GLY A 209 3.92 8.62 16.05
N ILE A 210 4.35 7.38 16.24
CA ILE A 210 5.55 7.03 17.00
C ILE A 210 6.57 6.20 16.19
N LEU A 211 6.28 5.91 14.91
CA LEU A 211 7.18 5.09 14.12
C LEU A 211 8.46 5.87 13.76
N PRO A 212 9.62 5.21 13.77
CA PRO A 212 10.88 5.86 13.40
C PRO A 212 11.03 6.04 11.88
N LEU A 213 10.06 6.73 11.26
CA LEU A 213 9.92 6.84 9.80
C LEU A 213 11.13 7.50 9.12
N THR A 214 11.77 8.49 9.75
CA THR A 214 13.01 9.07 9.21
C THR A 214 14.13 8.05 9.11
N ARG A 215 14.29 7.19 10.14
CA ARG A 215 15.28 6.11 10.10
C ARG A 215 14.94 5.09 9.01
N PHE A 216 13.67 4.78 8.85
CA PHE A 216 13.15 3.89 7.81
C PHE A 216 13.46 4.44 6.41
N LEU A 217 13.10 5.70 6.10
CA LEU A 217 13.36 6.34 4.81
C LEU A 217 14.87 6.48 4.52
N ASN A 218 15.66 6.80 5.54
CA ASN A 218 17.13 6.82 5.41
C ASN A 218 17.71 5.46 5.04
N HIS A 219 17.15 4.36 5.52
CA HIS A 219 17.56 3.02 5.11
C HIS A 219 17.22 2.78 3.64
N LEU A 220 16.01 3.09 3.20
CA LEU A 220 15.62 2.97 1.79
C LEU A 220 16.55 3.76 0.86
N ARG A 221 16.91 4.99 1.27
CA ARG A 221 17.85 5.83 0.53
C ARG A 221 19.25 5.22 0.48
N SER A 222 19.79 4.79 1.63
CA SER A 222 21.17 4.28 1.73
C SER A 222 21.39 2.95 1.01
N THR A 223 20.31 2.19 0.83
CA THR A 223 20.31 0.90 0.11
C THR A 223 19.82 1.01 -1.32
N ASP A 224 19.59 2.24 -1.81
CA ASP A 224 19.11 2.51 -3.17
C ASP A 224 17.83 1.72 -3.55
N TYR A 225 16.83 1.72 -2.66
CA TYR A 225 15.56 1.05 -2.93
C TYR A 225 14.87 1.62 -4.17
N GLN A 226 14.63 0.79 -5.20
CA GLN A 226 14.13 1.23 -6.51
C GLN A 226 12.69 0.80 -6.83
N LYS A 227 11.93 0.33 -5.81
CA LYS A 227 10.53 -0.08 -6.01
C LYS A 227 9.58 1.05 -5.59
N THR A 228 8.33 0.73 -5.31
CA THR A 228 7.27 1.70 -5.00
C THR A 228 7.15 1.95 -3.50
N VAL A 229 6.93 3.22 -3.14
CA VAL A 229 6.43 3.65 -1.83
C VAL A 229 5.09 4.33 -2.07
N THR A 230 4.04 3.75 -1.51
CA THR A 230 2.66 4.22 -1.65
C THR A 230 2.25 4.92 -0.36
N LEU A 231 1.96 6.22 -0.44
CA LEU A 231 1.37 6.96 0.67
C LEU A 231 -0.06 6.47 0.90
N GLU A 232 -0.33 5.95 2.10
CA GLU A 232 -1.65 5.46 2.48
C GLU A 232 -2.05 6.02 3.84
N LEU A 233 -2.99 6.97 3.84
CA LEU A 233 -3.42 7.71 5.01
C LEU A 233 -4.91 7.54 5.29
N ASP A 234 -5.29 7.67 6.57
CA ASP A 234 -6.69 7.84 6.95
C ASP A 234 -7.20 9.18 6.38
N PRO A 235 -8.36 9.22 5.71
CA PRO A 235 -8.95 10.47 5.23
C PRO A 235 -9.10 11.57 6.29
N ALA A 236 -9.20 11.20 7.56
CA ALA A 236 -9.26 12.14 8.68
C ALA A 236 -7.97 12.94 8.90
N GLU A 237 -6.85 12.50 8.33
CA GLU A 237 -5.57 13.20 8.40
C GLU A 237 -5.48 14.36 7.39
N PHE A 238 -6.41 14.43 6.44
CA PHE A 238 -6.48 15.53 5.47
C PHE A 238 -7.40 16.66 5.92
N PRO A 239 -7.12 17.90 5.49
CA PRO A 239 -8.05 19.03 5.65
C PRO A 239 -9.40 18.75 4.98
N LYS A 240 -10.48 19.32 5.53
CA LYS A 240 -11.82 19.14 4.95
C LYS A 240 -12.02 19.89 3.63
N ALA A 241 -11.29 20.96 3.40
CA ALA A 241 -11.42 21.78 2.20
C ALA A 241 -10.49 21.23 1.09
N GLU A 242 -11.04 20.92 -0.08
CA GLU A 242 -10.33 20.33 -1.22
C GLU A 242 -9.05 21.10 -1.63
N ALA A 243 -9.14 22.43 -1.65
CA ALA A 243 -7.97 23.26 -1.97
C ALA A 243 -6.79 23.04 -1.02
N HIS A 244 -7.06 22.72 0.24
CA HIS A 244 -6.01 22.41 1.23
C HIS A 244 -5.53 20.97 1.15
N ILE A 245 -6.33 20.03 0.60
CA ILE A 245 -5.88 18.66 0.36
C ILE A 245 -4.71 18.64 -0.60
N LEU A 246 -4.80 19.36 -1.71
CA LEU A 246 -3.72 19.45 -2.68
C LEU A 246 -2.43 20.01 -2.07
N GLU A 247 -2.53 21.03 -1.25
CA GLU A 247 -1.39 21.61 -0.52
C GLU A 247 -0.76 20.58 0.42
N SER A 248 -1.57 19.89 1.23
CA SER A 248 -1.10 18.81 2.11
C SER A 248 -0.41 17.70 1.34
N LEU A 249 -0.97 17.26 0.21
CA LEU A 249 -0.36 16.23 -0.63
C LEU A 249 1.02 16.67 -1.16
N ARG A 250 1.17 17.94 -1.58
CA ARG A 250 2.44 18.51 -2.04
C ARG A 250 3.48 18.55 -0.91
N GLU A 251 3.07 18.96 0.30
CA GLU A 251 3.95 19.00 1.46
C GLU A 251 4.45 17.60 1.85
N ILE A 252 3.56 16.61 1.90
CA ILE A 252 3.92 15.23 2.22
C ILE A 252 4.85 14.65 1.13
N LEU A 253 4.54 14.90 -0.13
CA LEU A 253 5.39 14.45 -1.24
C LEU A 253 6.78 15.09 -1.21
N ALA A 254 6.86 16.38 -0.91
CA ALA A 254 8.13 17.09 -0.74
C ALA A 254 8.95 16.48 0.41
N PHE A 255 8.32 16.19 1.54
CA PHE A 255 8.95 15.47 2.65
C PHE A 255 9.51 14.11 2.20
N LEU A 256 8.70 13.28 1.54
CA LEU A 256 9.13 11.96 1.05
C LEU A 256 10.30 12.06 0.07
N ARG A 257 10.26 12.99 -0.87
CA ARG A 257 11.34 13.21 -1.85
C ARG A 257 12.64 13.65 -1.19
N LYS A 258 12.57 14.58 -0.24
CA LYS A 258 13.71 15.04 0.55
C LYS A 258 14.38 13.91 1.31
N GLU A 259 13.59 13.16 2.11
CA GLU A 259 14.11 12.07 2.95
C GLU A 259 14.68 10.91 2.12
N THR A 260 14.14 10.67 0.94
CA THR A 260 14.58 9.61 0.03
C THR A 260 15.67 10.04 -0.96
N GLY A 261 16.08 11.31 -0.93
CA GLY A 261 17.10 11.84 -1.82
C GLY A 261 16.65 12.03 -3.27
N LYS A 262 15.33 12.16 -3.49
CA LYS A 262 14.70 12.41 -4.79
C LYS A 262 14.33 13.90 -4.99
N ASP A 263 15.09 14.82 -4.40
CA ASP A 263 14.87 16.24 -4.65
C ASP A 263 14.99 16.52 -6.15
N SER A 264 13.88 16.81 -6.80
CA SER A 264 13.90 17.41 -8.11
C SER A 264 14.41 18.83 -7.98
N ASP A 265 15.27 19.29 -8.89
CA ASP A 265 15.84 20.65 -8.97
C ASP A 265 14.80 21.79 -9.06
N HIS A 266 13.51 21.49 -8.86
CA HIS A 266 12.40 22.43 -8.99
C HIS A 266 11.72 22.85 -7.69
N VAL A 267 12.15 22.38 -6.50
CA VAL A 267 11.56 22.80 -5.21
C VAL A 267 12.51 23.73 -4.44
N ARG A 268 12.84 24.90 -5.01
CA ARG A 268 13.43 26.03 -4.29
C ARG A 268 12.36 26.94 -3.67
N ALA A 269 11.35 26.46 -2.97
CA ALA A 269 10.38 27.39 -2.40
C ALA A 269 9.58 26.94 -1.16
N TYR A 270 9.89 25.89 -0.43
CA TYR A 270 9.15 25.63 0.82
C TYR A 270 10.06 25.08 1.93
N ASP A 271 10.91 25.96 2.47
CA ASP A 271 11.58 25.71 3.74
C ASP A 271 10.82 26.44 4.86
N ARG A 272 9.69 25.92 5.30
CA ARG A 272 9.00 26.33 6.54
C ARG A 272 8.27 25.17 7.22
N GLY A 273 8.94 24.53 8.13
CA GLY A 273 8.34 24.27 9.42
C GLY A 273 7.66 22.96 9.70
N PHE A 274 8.25 21.79 9.41
CA PHE A 274 8.05 20.68 10.30
C PHE A 274 8.97 20.84 11.49
N ARG A 275 8.47 21.45 12.56
CA ARG A 275 9.20 21.51 13.84
C ARG A 275 9.18 20.13 14.44
N SER A 276 10.37 19.52 14.59
CA SER A 276 10.60 18.42 15.51
C SER A 276 10.07 18.82 16.89
N VAL A 277 9.07 18.11 17.39
CA VAL A 277 8.70 18.19 18.80
C VAL A 277 9.85 17.52 19.56
N PRO A 278 10.49 18.23 20.52
CA PRO A 278 11.51 17.60 21.34
C PRO A 278 10.86 16.54 22.23
N VAL A 279 11.57 15.43 22.43
CA VAL A 279 11.25 14.33 23.35
C VAL A 279 11.19 14.83 24.77
#